data_480e96ca64c58aa31408ae1b8e1adaa0
#
_entry.id   480e96ca64c58aa31408ae1b8e1adaa0
#
_cell.length_a   1.000
_cell.length_b   1.000
_cell.length_c   1.000
_cell.angle_alpha   90.00
_cell.angle_beta   90.00
_cell.angle_gamma   90.00
#
_symmetry.space_group_name_H-M   'P 1'
#
loop_
_entity.id
_entity.type
_entity.pdbx_description
1 polymer ?
#
loop_
_entity_poly.entity_id
_entity_poly.type
_entity_poly.pdbx_seq_one_letter_code
_entity_poly.pdbx_strand_id
1 'polypeptide(L)'
;MESNNIELITRMVIQAINQNEKKGDGFMVPIGVSARHIHLTQEHVEALFGPGYQLTKKKELMGGQFASNETVTIVGLKLRAIENVRILGPVRKASQVEVSATDAIKLGMNVPVRESGDVAGSAPIAIVGPKGAVYLKEGCIVAMRHIHMAPKDAQAAGVHDGDIVSVKADNERGTIFNQVKIRVDDSFTLEMHIDTDEANAAKIATGTTVTIIK
;
A
#
# COMPACT_ATOMS: atom_id res chain seq x y z
N MET A 1 -15.66 -58.69 3.90
CA MET A 1 -14.63 -57.89 3.20
C MET A 1 -15.12 -56.54 2.69
N GLU A 2 -16.37 -56.39 2.25
CA GLU A 2 -16.91 -55.10 1.75
C GLU A 2 -17.09 -54.01 2.82
N SER A 3 -17.45 -54.35 4.06
CA SER A 3 -17.67 -53.39 5.12
C SER A 3 -16.41 -52.59 5.51
N ASN A 4 -15.23 -53.22 5.53
CA ASN A 4 -13.96 -52.57 5.85
C ASN A 4 -13.52 -51.58 4.79
N ASN A 5 -13.86 -51.83 3.53
CA ASN A 5 -13.50 -50.89 2.41
C ASN A 5 -14.38 -49.64 2.46
N ILE A 6 -15.66 -49.76 2.81
CA ILE A 6 -16.56 -48.60 2.93
C ILE A 6 -16.12 -47.70 4.09
N GLU A 7 -15.74 -48.30 5.21
CA GLU A 7 -15.27 -47.55 6.39
C GLU A 7 -13.94 -46.82 6.08
N LEU A 8 -13.03 -47.46 5.37
CA LEU A 8 -11.77 -46.87 4.94
C LEU A 8 -11.99 -45.69 3.97
N ILE A 9 -12.86 -45.89 2.96
CA ILE A 9 -13.21 -44.84 2.01
C ILE A 9 -13.88 -43.65 2.73
N THR A 10 -14.82 -43.95 3.65
CA THR A 10 -15.49 -42.91 4.42
C THR A 10 -14.50 -42.09 5.26
N ARG A 11 -13.56 -42.75 5.94
CA ARG A 11 -12.48 -42.07 6.69
C ARG A 11 -11.59 -41.21 5.76
N MET A 12 -11.20 -41.72 4.60
CA MET A 12 -10.40 -40.98 3.64
C MET A 12 -11.15 -39.75 3.09
N VAL A 13 -12.43 -39.88 2.80
CA VAL A 13 -13.29 -38.75 2.36
C VAL A 13 -13.46 -37.73 3.46
N ILE A 14 -13.76 -38.14 4.70
CA ILE A 14 -13.85 -37.23 5.86
C ILE A 14 -12.51 -36.54 6.09
N GLN A 15 -11.39 -37.26 5.99
CA GLN A 15 -10.07 -36.70 6.15
C GLN A 15 -9.73 -35.71 5.04
N ALA A 16 -10.12 -35.97 3.79
CA ALA A 16 -9.96 -35.06 2.66
C ALA A 16 -10.87 -33.82 2.79
N ILE A 17 -12.12 -33.98 3.27
CA ILE A 17 -13.03 -32.86 3.56
C ILE A 17 -12.45 -32.00 4.68
N ASN A 18 -12.03 -32.57 5.80
CA ASN A 18 -11.43 -31.86 6.93
C ASN A 18 -10.09 -31.18 6.57
N GLN A 19 -9.32 -31.74 5.62
CA GLN A 19 -8.12 -31.10 5.09
C GLN A 19 -8.47 -29.94 4.13
N ASN A 20 -9.57 -30.03 3.38
CA ASN A 20 -10.09 -28.94 2.56
C ASN A 20 -10.76 -27.84 3.39
N GLU A 21 -11.47 -28.19 4.47
CA GLU A 21 -12.02 -27.20 5.40
C GLU A 21 -10.91 -26.43 6.15
N LYS A 22 -9.78 -27.09 6.48
CA LYS A 22 -8.57 -26.39 6.99
C LYS A 22 -7.86 -25.54 5.95
N LYS A 23 -8.12 -25.74 4.65
CA LYS A 23 -7.68 -24.83 3.57
C LYS A 23 -8.61 -23.63 3.40
N GLY A 24 -9.73 -23.55 4.11
CA GLY A 24 -10.69 -22.45 4.06
C GLY A 24 -10.30 -21.21 4.85
N ASP A 25 -9.39 -21.29 5.82
CA ASP A 25 -8.83 -20.13 6.51
C ASP A 25 -7.60 -19.66 5.73
N GLY A 26 -7.82 -18.80 4.72
CA GLY A 26 -6.75 -18.15 3.98
C GLY A 26 -5.81 -17.37 4.91
N PHE A 27 -4.60 -17.08 4.46
CA PHE A 27 -3.60 -16.38 5.26
C PHE A 27 -4.08 -14.96 5.61
N MET A 28 -4.09 -14.63 6.90
CA MET A 28 -4.63 -13.38 7.42
C MET A 28 -3.56 -12.28 7.41
N VAL A 29 -3.95 -11.08 6.94
CA VAL A 29 -3.05 -9.93 6.80
C VAL A 29 -3.70 -8.69 7.41
N PRO A 30 -3.02 -7.94 8.29
CA PRO A 30 -3.50 -6.64 8.75
C PRO A 30 -3.42 -5.58 7.66
N ILE A 31 -4.32 -4.61 7.69
CA ILE A 31 -4.38 -3.47 6.77
C ILE A 31 -3.67 -2.25 7.35
N GLY A 32 -2.85 -1.60 6.53
CA GLY A 32 -2.39 -0.23 6.69
C GLY A 32 -3.04 0.67 5.65
N VAL A 33 -3.88 1.61 6.09
CA VAL A 33 -4.47 2.61 5.19
C VAL A 33 -3.47 3.74 4.96
N SER A 34 -3.05 3.91 3.71
CA SER A 34 -2.12 4.95 3.28
C SER A 34 -2.89 6.18 2.80
N ALA A 35 -2.85 7.25 3.58
CA ALA A 35 -3.33 8.55 3.13
C ALA A 35 -2.32 9.17 2.15
N ARG A 36 -2.74 10.20 1.39
CA ARG A 36 -1.84 10.96 0.52
C ARG A 36 -0.59 11.42 1.26
N HIS A 37 0.58 11.24 0.61
CA HIS A 37 1.87 11.60 1.20
C HIS A 37 2.93 11.83 0.10
N ILE A 38 4.10 12.27 0.52
CA ILE A 38 5.20 12.62 -0.39
C ILE A 38 6.49 12.02 0.13
N HIS A 39 7.30 11.50 -0.78
CA HIS A 39 8.72 11.22 -0.57
C HIS A 39 9.55 12.23 -1.37
N LEU A 40 10.60 12.76 -0.78
CA LEU A 40 11.44 13.79 -1.40
C LEU A 40 12.91 13.36 -1.49
N THR A 41 13.61 13.93 -2.46
CA THR A 41 15.08 13.97 -2.45
C THR A 41 15.54 15.05 -1.46
N GLN A 42 16.80 14.98 -1.00
CA GLN A 42 17.39 16.02 -0.15
C GLN A 42 17.37 17.39 -0.83
N GLU A 43 17.68 17.44 -2.14
CA GLU A 43 17.62 18.66 -2.92
C GLU A 43 16.24 19.32 -2.89
N HIS A 44 15.17 18.52 -3.04
CA HIS A 44 13.80 19.04 -3.00
C HIS A 44 13.37 19.43 -1.57
N VAL A 45 13.86 18.75 -0.52
CA VAL A 45 13.67 19.20 0.86
C VAL A 45 14.27 20.58 1.06
N GLU A 46 15.51 20.81 0.59
CA GLU A 46 16.16 22.10 0.72
C GLU A 46 15.49 23.19 -0.11
N ALA A 47 15.02 22.87 -1.31
CA ALA A 47 14.26 23.81 -2.13
C ALA A 47 12.94 24.27 -1.47
N LEU A 48 12.29 23.39 -0.71
CA LEU A 48 11.01 23.67 -0.06
C LEU A 48 11.15 24.30 1.33
N PHE A 49 12.22 23.97 2.08
CA PHE A 49 12.39 24.38 3.50
C PHE A 49 13.63 25.21 3.75
N GLY A 50 14.53 25.31 2.80
CA GLY A 50 15.80 26.08 2.88
C GLY A 50 17.03 25.19 2.91
N PRO A 51 18.22 25.74 2.56
CA PRO A 51 19.47 25.01 2.50
C PRO A 51 19.82 24.30 3.83
N GLY A 52 20.28 23.07 3.75
CA GLY A 52 20.69 22.24 4.89
C GLY A 52 19.54 21.72 5.76
N TYR A 53 18.28 21.95 5.37
CA TYR A 53 17.12 21.49 6.13
C TYR A 53 17.04 19.98 6.20
N GLN A 54 16.73 19.45 7.37
CA GLN A 54 16.50 18.02 7.60
C GLN A 54 15.07 17.77 8.08
N LEU A 55 14.42 16.74 7.54
CA LEU A 55 13.10 16.34 8.00
C LEU A 55 13.11 15.91 9.46
N THR A 56 12.14 16.38 10.22
CA THR A 56 12.01 16.07 11.65
C THR A 56 10.99 14.96 11.86
N LYS A 57 11.38 13.91 12.60
CA LYS A 57 10.53 12.74 12.82
C LYS A 57 9.37 13.08 13.77
N LYS A 58 8.14 12.78 13.34
CA LYS A 58 6.92 12.85 14.14
C LYS A 58 6.49 11.48 14.67
N LYS A 59 6.52 10.45 13.81
CA LYS A 59 6.08 9.08 14.12
C LYS A 59 6.87 8.09 13.30
N GLU A 60 7.32 7.03 13.94
CA GLU A 60 7.94 5.87 13.27
C GLU A 60 6.90 5.13 12.41
N LEU A 61 7.32 4.65 11.25
CA LEU A 61 6.57 3.80 10.34
C LEU A 61 7.37 2.53 10.07
N MET A 62 6.78 1.60 9.33
CA MET A 62 7.41 0.35 8.93
C MET A 62 8.67 0.57 8.07
N GLY A 63 9.62 -0.38 8.12
CA GLY A 63 10.78 -0.42 7.23
C GLY A 63 11.75 0.77 7.40
N GLY A 64 11.86 1.31 8.62
CA GLY A 64 12.74 2.46 8.90
C GLY A 64 12.26 3.79 8.34
N GLN A 65 11.04 3.84 7.81
CA GLN A 65 10.40 5.08 7.39
C GLN A 65 9.80 5.82 8.59
N PHE A 66 9.49 7.09 8.39
CA PHE A 66 8.81 7.89 9.41
C PHE A 66 7.93 8.96 8.78
N ALA A 67 6.81 9.27 9.42
CA ALA A 67 6.07 10.47 9.13
C ALA A 67 6.81 11.67 9.73
N SER A 68 7.09 12.68 8.92
CA SER A 68 7.75 13.90 9.40
C SER A 68 6.76 14.90 10.01
N ASN A 69 7.25 15.93 10.71
CA ASN A 69 6.42 17.05 11.12
C ASN A 69 6.04 17.96 9.96
N GLU A 70 6.88 17.98 8.92
CA GLU A 70 6.73 18.83 7.75
C GLU A 70 5.56 18.40 6.90
N THR A 71 4.83 19.39 6.41
CA THR A 71 3.78 19.26 5.40
C THR A 71 3.99 20.28 4.30
N VAL A 72 3.44 20.01 3.15
CA VAL A 72 3.49 20.87 1.97
C VAL A 72 2.12 20.91 1.30
N THR A 73 1.98 21.82 0.36
CA THR A 73 0.82 21.90 -0.53
C THR A 73 1.20 21.29 -1.88
N ILE A 74 0.38 20.39 -2.41
CA ILE A 74 0.50 19.88 -3.77
C ILE A 74 -0.50 20.59 -4.67
N VAL A 75 -0.06 20.89 -5.90
CA VAL A 75 -0.85 21.67 -6.87
C VAL A 75 -0.86 20.96 -8.21
N GLY A 76 -2.05 20.61 -8.69
CA GLY A 76 -2.27 20.01 -10.00
C GLY A 76 -2.19 21.02 -11.14
N LEU A 77 -2.16 20.53 -12.38
CA LEU A 77 -2.02 21.34 -13.60
C LEU A 77 -3.14 22.36 -13.80
N LYS A 78 -4.30 22.16 -13.20
CA LYS A 78 -5.43 23.12 -13.24
C LYS A 78 -5.42 24.10 -12.07
N LEU A 79 -4.29 24.27 -11.40
CA LEU A 79 -4.08 25.13 -10.23
C LEU A 79 -5.00 24.75 -9.04
N ARG A 80 -5.51 23.53 -9.01
CA ARG A 80 -6.22 22.99 -7.86
C ARG A 80 -5.23 22.44 -6.86
N ALA A 81 -5.42 22.74 -5.59
CA ALA A 81 -4.46 22.41 -4.54
C ALA A 81 -5.05 21.49 -3.47
N ILE A 82 -4.16 20.72 -2.84
CA ILE A 82 -4.40 19.99 -1.60
C ILE A 82 -3.31 20.37 -0.61
N GLU A 83 -3.72 20.89 0.53
CA GLU A 83 -2.83 21.37 1.58
C GLU A 83 -2.54 20.27 2.62
N ASN A 84 -1.52 20.55 3.46
CA ASN A 84 -1.16 19.71 4.61
C ASN A 84 -0.81 18.27 4.22
N VAL A 85 -0.22 18.07 3.04
CA VAL A 85 0.25 16.76 2.61
C VAL A 85 1.54 16.42 3.34
N ARG A 86 1.54 15.26 4.04
CA ARG A 86 2.63 14.82 4.89
C ARG A 86 3.82 14.35 4.06
N ILE A 87 5.02 14.74 4.49
CA ILE A 87 6.26 14.17 3.95
C ILE A 87 6.63 12.94 4.76
N LEU A 88 7.00 11.87 4.09
CA LEU A 88 7.56 10.67 4.69
C LEU A 88 9.07 10.62 4.46
N GLY A 89 9.81 10.44 5.54
CA GLY A 89 11.24 10.22 5.52
C GLY A 89 11.61 8.74 5.68
N PRO A 90 12.89 8.42 5.51
CA PRO A 90 13.99 9.28 5.10
C PRO A 90 13.88 9.77 3.65
N VAL A 91 14.76 10.71 3.26
CA VAL A 91 14.84 11.17 1.86
C VAL A 91 15.17 10.02 0.92
N ARG A 92 14.65 10.10 -0.31
CA ARG A 92 14.81 9.08 -1.36
C ARG A 92 15.66 9.59 -2.52
N LYS A 93 16.04 8.68 -3.42
CA LYS A 93 16.77 9.03 -4.65
C LYS A 93 15.91 9.79 -5.67
N ALA A 94 14.60 9.58 -5.64
CA ALA A 94 13.63 10.26 -6.49
C ALA A 94 12.45 10.74 -5.65
N SER A 95 11.92 11.92 -5.98
CA SER A 95 10.72 12.45 -5.34
C SER A 95 9.46 11.83 -5.94
N GLN A 96 8.49 11.54 -5.08
CA GLN A 96 7.25 10.87 -5.44
C GLN A 96 6.10 11.40 -4.60
N VAL A 97 4.96 11.64 -5.24
CA VAL A 97 3.70 12.03 -4.60
C VAL A 97 2.71 10.89 -4.78
N GLU A 98 2.21 10.35 -3.68
CA GLU A 98 1.16 9.33 -3.69
C GLU A 98 -0.17 9.97 -3.31
N VAL A 99 -1.17 9.77 -4.17
CA VAL A 99 -2.53 10.29 -3.99
C VAL A 99 -3.55 9.19 -4.23
N SER A 100 -4.77 9.36 -3.73
CA SER A 100 -5.89 8.51 -4.14
C SER A 100 -6.51 8.98 -5.48
N ALA A 101 -7.36 8.17 -6.09
CA ALA A 101 -8.08 8.57 -7.31
C ALA A 101 -8.99 9.77 -7.04
N THR A 102 -9.62 9.86 -5.88
CA THR A 102 -10.42 11.03 -5.44
C THR A 102 -9.56 12.29 -5.32
N ASP A 103 -8.35 12.18 -4.78
CA ASP A 103 -7.41 13.30 -4.73
C ASP A 103 -6.97 13.75 -6.12
N ALA A 104 -6.72 12.81 -7.04
CA ALA A 104 -6.38 13.11 -8.42
C ALA A 104 -7.51 13.91 -9.13
N ILE A 105 -8.77 13.50 -8.92
CA ILE A 105 -9.94 14.25 -9.41
C ILE A 105 -9.98 15.64 -8.80
N LYS A 106 -9.76 15.77 -7.50
CA LYS A 106 -9.72 17.06 -6.80
C LYS A 106 -8.63 17.97 -7.38
N LEU A 107 -7.44 17.43 -7.68
CA LEU A 107 -6.35 18.15 -8.32
C LEU A 107 -6.62 18.45 -9.80
N GLY A 108 -7.64 17.85 -10.40
CA GLY A 108 -7.98 18.01 -11.83
C GLY A 108 -6.97 17.31 -12.75
N MET A 109 -6.43 16.19 -12.30
CA MET A 109 -5.38 15.43 -12.97
C MET A 109 -5.83 14.01 -13.30
N ASN A 110 -5.23 13.42 -14.33
CA ASN A 110 -5.25 11.98 -14.57
C ASN A 110 -3.94 11.39 -14.07
N VAL A 111 -4.01 10.62 -12.99
CA VAL A 111 -2.83 10.06 -12.31
C VAL A 111 -2.83 8.54 -12.51
N PRO A 112 -1.75 7.94 -13.06
CA PRO A 112 -1.70 6.52 -13.32
C PRO A 112 -1.50 5.72 -12.03
N VAL A 113 -2.04 4.49 -12.02
CA VAL A 113 -1.69 3.49 -11.00
C VAL A 113 -0.30 2.96 -11.30
N ARG A 114 0.59 3.00 -10.33
CA ARG A 114 1.98 2.53 -10.40
C ARG A 114 2.40 1.87 -9.08
N GLU A 115 3.40 1.03 -9.16
CA GLU A 115 4.11 0.60 -7.95
C GLU A 115 4.86 1.79 -7.32
N SER A 116 4.89 1.87 -5.99
CA SER A 116 5.71 2.86 -5.30
C SER A 116 7.19 2.68 -5.69
N GLY A 117 7.80 3.76 -6.18
CA GLY A 117 9.14 3.78 -6.76
C GLY A 117 9.17 3.78 -8.30
N ASP A 118 8.13 3.33 -8.98
CA ASP A 118 7.99 3.40 -10.44
C ASP A 118 7.29 4.69 -10.84
N VAL A 119 8.07 5.74 -11.04
CA VAL A 119 7.55 7.07 -11.37
C VAL A 119 7.72 7.46 -12.85
N ALA A 120 8.39 6.63 -13.65
CA ALA A 120 8.63 6.94 -15.05
C ALA A 120 7.32 7.08 -15.84
N GLY A 121 7.15 8.19 -16.55
CA GLY A 121 5.94 8.50 -17.31
C GLY A 121 4.69 8.72 -16.46
N SER A 122 4.83 8.96 -15.15
CA SER A 122 3.73 9.30 -14.26
C SER A 122 3.30 10.77 -14.38
N ALA A 123 2.29 11.19 -13.63
CA ALA A 123 1.73 12.53 -13.78
C ALA A 123 2.65 13.61 -13.18
N PRO A 124 2.72 14.80 -13.84
CA PRO A 124 3.44 15.94 -13.30
C PRO A 124 2.67 16.60 -12.17
N ILE A 125 3.38 17.23 -11.22
CA ILE A 125 2.78 17.92 -10.09
C ILE A 125 3.70 19.01 -9.54
N ALA A 126 3.15 20.11 -9.03
CA ALA A 126 3.91 21.09 -8.27
C ALA A 126 3.76 20.85 -6.77
N ILE A 127 4.84 21.09 -6.03
CA ILE A 127 4.91 20.98 -4.57
C ILE A 127 5.33 22.34 -4.05
N VAL A 128 4.60 22.90 -3.09
CA VAL A 128 4.85 24.22 -2.52
C VAL A 128 5.13 24.07 -1.02
N GLY A 129 6.29 24.52 -0.61
CA GLY A 129 6.74 24.59 0.76
C GLY A 129 6.88 26.03 1.26
N PRO A 130 7.29 26.23 2.53
CA PRO A 130 7.38 27.55 3.13
C PRO A 130 8.48 28.48 2.56
N LYS A 131 9.46 27.92 1.85
CA LYS A 131 10.61 28.67 1.29
C LYS A 131 10.71 28.63 -0.23
N GLY A 132 9.93 27.77 -0.89
CA GLY A 132 9.98 27.65 -2.33
C GLY A 132 9.00 26.62 -2.87
N ALA A 133 9.15 26.32 -4.16
CA ALA A 133 8.33 25.35 -4.84
C ALA A 133 9.18 24.47 -5.77
N VAL A 134 8.73 23.24 -5.98
CA VAL A 134 9.35 22.26 -6.88
C VAL A 134 8.29 21.80 -7.88
N TYR A 135 8.67 21.70 -9.14
CA TYR A 135 7.82 21.10 -10.17
C TYR A 135 8.42 19.76 -10.60
N LEU A 136 7.67 18.69 -10.36
CA LEU A 136 8.00 17.37 -10.86
C LEU A 136 7.35 17.20 -12.23
N LYS A 137 8.15 16.95 -13.28
CA LYS A 137 7.64 16.61 -14.62
C LYS A 137 6.94 15.26 -14.65
N GLU A 138 7.35 14.37 -13.74
CA GLU A 138 6.81 13.06 -13.43
C GLU A 138 7.04 12.78 -11.94
N GLY A 139 6.21 11.96 -11.30
CA GLY A 139 6.36 11.66 -9.86
C GLY A 139 5.04 11.53 -9.12
N CYS A 140 3.89 11.90 -9.71
CA CYS A 140 2.59 11.72 -9.07
C CYS A 140 1.92 10.42 -9.53
N ILE A 141 1.62 9.55 -8.58
CA ILE A 141 1.02 8.21 -8.80
C ILE A 141 -0.16 7.95 -7.87
N VAL A 142 -1.04 7.07 -8.28
CA VAL A 142 -1.88 6.29 -7.37
C VAL A 142 -1.13 5.00 -7.08
N ALA A 143 -0.77 4.77 -5.83
CA ALA A 143 0.03 3.60 -5.47
C ALA A 143 -0.78 2.31 -5.66
N MET A 144 -0.21 1.34 -6.38
CA MET A 144 -0.81 0.01 -6.51
C MET A 144 -0.88 -0.65 -5.12
N ARG A 145 -2.05 -1.22 -4.80
CA ARG A 145 -2.22 -1.96 -3.55
C ARG A 145 -1.27 -3.16 -3.49
N HIS A 146 -0.69 -3.41 -2.33
CA HIS A 146 0.32 -4.44 -2.17
C HIS A 146 0.36 -4.95 -0.73
N ILE A 147 0.98 -6.12 -0.55
CA ILE A 147 1.26 -6.68 0.77
C ILE A 147 2.77 -6.73 0.97
N HIS A 148 3.24 -6.11 2.04
CA HIS A 148 4.59 -6.30 2.53
C HIS A 148 4.65 -7.58 3.38
N MET A 149 5.66 -8.42 3.15
CA MET A 149 5.88 -9.66 3.88
C MET A 149 7.36 -9.87 4.17
N ALA A 150 7.69 -10.39 5.35
CA ALA A 150 8.98 -11.05 5.55
C ALA A 150 8.99 -12.42 4.84
N PRO A 151 10.16 -12.99 4.50
CA PRO A 151 10.25 -14.30 3.82
C PRO A 151 9.48 -15.42 4.55
N LYS A 152 9.48 -15.41 5.89
CA LYS A 152 8.73 -16.37 6.71
C LYS A 152 7.20 -16.30 6.50
N ASP A 153 6.67 -15.09 6.33
CA ASP A 153 5.24 -14.85 6.13
C ASP A 153 4.83 -15.26 4.72
N ALA A 154 5.67 -14.97 3.71
CA ALA A 154 5.48 -15.39 2.32
C ALA A 154 5.46 -16.93 2.22
N GLN A 155 6.39 -17.61 2.89
CA GLN A 155 6.42 -19.07 2.96
C GLN A 155 5.15 -19.63 3.62
N ALA A 156 4.71 -19.05 4.74
CA ALA A 156 3.49 -19.47 5.44
C ALA A 156 2.22 -19.24 4.60
N ALA A 157 2.17 -18.13 3.86
CA ALA A 157 1.09 -17.83 2.92
C ALA A 157 1.16 -18.65 1.62
N GLY A 158 2.32 -19.27 1.32
CA GLY A 158 2.58 -20.02 0.08
C GLY A 158 2.57 -19.11 -1.15
N VAL A 159 3.18 -17.92 -1.04
CA VAL A 159 3.34 -16.90 -2.10
C VAL A 159 4.80 -16.47 -2.23
N HIS A 160 5.14 -15.82 -3.34
CA HIS A 160 6.49 -15.35 -3.65
C HIS A 160 6.49 -13.85 -3.93
N ASP A 161 7.67 -13.25 -3.91
CA ASP A 161 7.83 -11.87 -4.33
C ASP A 161 7.37 -11.66 -5.77
N GLY A 162 6.58 -10.60 -5.99
CA GLY A 162 6.00 -10.27 -7.29
C GLY A 162 4.69 -10.99 -7.62
N ASP A 163 4.25 -11.98 -6.84
CA ASP A 163 2.96 -12.64 -7.06
C ASP A 163 1.81 -11.63 -6.98
N ILE A 164 0.76 -11.89 -7.76
CA ILE A 164 -0.50 -11.14 -7.72
C ILE A 164 -1.58 -12.04 -7.11
N VAL A 165 -2.17 -11.58 -6.03
CA VAL A 165 -3.20 -12.32 -5.29
C VAL A 165 -4.51 -11.56 -5.21
N SER A 166 -5.56 -12.24 -4.75
CA SER A 166 -6.82 -11.63 -4.33
C SER A 166 -6.91 -11.63 -2.81
N VAL A 167 -7.56 -10.60 -2.25
CA VAL A 167 -7.71 -10.44 -0.80
C VAL A 167 -9.16 -10.14 -0.47
N LYS A 168 -9.74 -10.93 0.44
CA LYS A 168 -11.12 -10.79 0.90
C LYS A 168 -11.18 -10.00 2.20
N ALA A 169 -12.01 -8.97 2.22
CA ALA A 169 -12.47 -8.29 3.42
C ALA A 169 -13.86 -8.82 3.78
N ASP A 170 -13.98 -9.52 4.92
CA ASP A 170 -15.21 -10.14 5.35
C ASP A 170 -15.91 -9.25 6.39
N ASN A 171 -16.63 -8.26 5.89
CA ASN A 171 -17.39 -7.30 6.68
C ASN A 171 -18.72 -6.97 5.99
N GLU A 172 -19.48 -6.03 6.50
CA GLU A 172 -20.80 -5.64 5.97
C GLU A 172 -20.77 -5.08 4.54
N ARG A 173 -19.59 -4.61 4.04
CA ARG A 173 -19.40 -4.16 2.65
C ARG A 173 -18.94 -5.28 1.72
N GLY A 174 -18.43 -6.41 2.26
CA GLY A 174 -18.11 -7.64 1.53
C GLY A 174 -17.27 -7.38 0.26
N THR A 175 -15.98 -7.02 0.40
CA THR A 175 -15.13 -6.62 -0.72
C THR A 175 -14.06 -7.65 -1.02
N ILE A 176 -13.80 -7.92 -2.29
CA ILE A 176 -12.60 -8.65 -2.74
C ILE A 176 -11.71 -7.68 -3.53
N PHE A 177 -10.51 -7.46 -3.04
CA PHE A 177 -9.47 -6.72 -3.74
C PHE A 177 -8.69 -7.69 -4.62
N ASN A 178 -8.82 -7.54 -5.94
CA ASN A 178 -7.97 -8.25 -6.90
C ASN A 178 -6.71 -7.42 -7.21
N GLN A 179 -5.75 -8.02 -7.91
CA GLN A 179 -4.51 -7.34 -8.31
C GLN A 179 -3.73 -6.77 -7.11
N VAL A 180 -3.61 -7.54 -6.04
CA VAL A 180 -2.79 -7.19 -4.87
C VAL A 180 -1.40 -7.80 -5.06
N LYS A 181 -0.37 -6.95 -5.13
CA LYS A 181 1.01 -7.39 -5.34
C LYS A 181 1.66 -7.83 -4.04
N ILE A 182 2.32 -8.97 -4.05
CA ILE A 182 3.17 -9.42 -2.94
C ILE A 182 4.56 -8.79 -3.09
N ARG A 183 5.07 -8.23 -2.01
CA ARG A 183 6.43 -7.68 -1.89
C ARG A 183 7.12 -8.32 -0.70
N VAL A 184 8.23 -8.99 -0.96
CA VAL A 184 8.98 -9.74 0.08
C VAL A 184 10.34 -9.10 0.30
N ASP A 185 10.64 -8.77 1.56
CA ASP A 185 11.95 -8.27 2.00
C ASP A 185 12.13 -8.57 3.49
N ASP A 186 13.36 -8.83 3.91
CA ASP A 186 13.68 -9.14 5.32
C ASP A 186 13.32 -7.99 6.28
N SER A 187 13.32 -6.76 5.80
CA SER A 187 12.99 -5.56 6.59
C SER A 187 11.47 -5.31 6.71
N PHE A 188 10.65 -6.07 5.98
CA PHE A 188 9.21 -5.84 5.97
C PHE A 188 8.50 -6.50 7.15
N THR A 189 7.48 -5.82 7.64
CA THR A 189 6.47 -6.37 8.55
C THR A 189 5.23 -6.70 7.73
N LEU A 190 4.53 -7.77 8.10
CA LEU A 190 3.31 -8.19 7.42
C LEU A 190 2.24 -7.10 7.50
N GLU A 191 1.91 -6.47 6.38
CA GLU A 191 0.85 -5.48 6.27
C GLU A 191 0.43 -5.29 4.80
N MET A 192 -0.88 -5.23 4.56
CA MET A 192 -1.44 -4.85 3.25
C MET A 192 -1.68 -3.35 3.22
N HIS A 193 -1.14 -2.69 2.20
CA HIS A 193 -1.33 -1.26 1.98
C HIS A 193 -2.40 -1.02 0.92
N ILE A 194 -3.37 -0.20 1.28
CA ILE A 194 -4.45 0.32 0.41
C ILE A 194 -4.58 1.81 0.61
N ASP A 195 -5.13 2.51 -0.37
CA ASP A 195 -5.39 3.93 -0.24
C ASP A 195 -6.71 4.24 0.50
N THR A 196 -7.00 5.53 0.70
CA THR A 196 -8.20 5.97 1.41
C THR A 196 -9.50 5.69 0.64
N ASP A 197 -9.49 5.67 -0.70
CA ASP A 197 -10.67 5.37 -1.51
C ASP A 197 -11.02 3.89 -1.41
N GLU A 198 -10.01 3.02 -1.47
CA GLU A 198 -10.16 1.58 -1.30
C GLU A 198 -10.64 1.22 0.11
N ALA A 199 -10.06 1.85 1.13
CA ALA A 199 -10.45 1.68 2.51
C ALA A 199 -11.91 2.09 2.76
N ASN A 200 -12.33 3.24 2.23
CA ASN A 200 -13.70 3.73 2.34
C ASN A 200 -14.68 2.85 1.57
N ALA A 201 -14.34 2.40 0.36
CA ALA A 201 -15.18 1.51 -0.44
C ALA A 201 -15.48 0.20 0.30
N ALA A 202 -14.49 -0.35 0.98
CA ALA A 202 -14.59 -1.61 1.72
C ALA A 202 -14.99 -1.43 3.20
N LYS A 203 -15.15 -0.20 3.70
CA LYS A 203 -15.35 0.11 5.13
C LYS A 203 -14.31 -0.54 6.03
N ILE A 204 -13.05 -0.32 5.71
CA ILE A 204 -11.88 -0.86 6.40
C ILE A 204 -11.10 0.28 7.05
N ALA A 205 -10.54 0.02 8.22
CA ALA A 205 -9.60 0.92 8.90
C ALA A 205 -8.24 0.22 9.09
N THR A 206 -7.20 1.03 9.37
CA THR A 206 -5.90 0.50 9.77
C THR A 206 -6.05 -0.46 10.96
N GLY A 207 -5.43 -1.62 10.88
CA GLY A 207 -5.52 -2.71 11.85
C GLY A 207 -6.64 -3.71 11.60
N THR A 208 -7.56 -3.45 10.65
CA THR A 208 -8.52 -4.48 10.19
C THR A 208 -7.75 -5.63 9.57
N THR A 209 -8.18 -6.86 9.82
CA THR A 209 -7.57 -8.06 9.22
C THR A 209 -8.38 -8.50 8.00
N VAL A 210 -7.69 -8.87 6.95
CA VAL A 210 -8.22 -9.40 5.69
C VAL A 210 -7.56 -10.73 5.35
N THR A 211 -8.09 -11.47 4.38
CA THR A 211 -7.66 -12.83 4.06
C THR A 211 -7.19 -12.93 2.62
N ILE A 212 -5.98 -13.47 2.40
CA ILE A 212 -5.52 -13.82 1.05
C ILE A 212 -6.35 -15.02 0.57
N ILE A 213 -6.95 -14.88 -0.61
CA ILE A 213 -7.63 -15.95 -1.35
C ILE A 213 -6.88 -16.21 -2.64
N LYS A 214 -6.68 -17.48 -2.95
CA LYS A 214 -5.96 -17.93 -4.17
C LYS A 214 -6.94 -18.21 -5.29
#